data_c8b25b9dc9bc46367b3a9af7f1cb0aa8
#
_entry.id   c8b25b9dc9bc46367b3a9af7f1cb0aa8
#
_cell.length_a   1.000
_cell.length_b   1.000
_cell.length_c   1.000
_cell.angle_alpha   90.00
_cell.angle_beta   90.00
_cell.angle_gamma   90.00
#
_symmetry.space_group_name_H-M   'P 1'
#
loop_
_entity.id
_entity.type
_entity.pdbx_description
1 polymer ?
#
loop_
_entity_poly.entity_id
_entity_poly.type
_entity_poly.pdbx_seq_one_letter_code
_entity_poly.pdbx_strand_id
1 'polypeptide(L)'
;LEFLTVTDYEKFMKDNNLYKEGARRIIITGQMADATDLIKALEKEGYNVYPVQSMTRFMSFIDEVQPDAVINMAHGRMGDRMVDYLKTKNILLFAPLTINSLVDEWENDPLGMSGGFMSQSIVTPEIDGAIRPFALFAQYEDKEGLRHSYDIPERLKTFVSTINNSLNLKTK
;
A
#
# COMPACT_ATOMS: atom_id res chain seq x y z
N LEU A 1 -12.90 -2.66 -12.68
CA LEU A 1 -12.22 -2.39 -13.96
C LEU A 1 -10.80 -2.91 -13.90
N GLU A 2 -10.37 -3.62 -14.93
CA GLU A 2 -9.03 -4.14 -15.03
C GLU A 2 -8.36 -3.57 -16.28
N PHE A 3 -7.24 -2.89 -16.10
CA PHE A 3 -6.47 -2.28 -17.18
C PHE A 3 -5.25 -3.15 -17.52
N LEU A 4 -5.03 -3.38 -18.82
CA LEU A 4 -3.92 -4.22 -19.30
C LEU A 4 -2.63 -3.43 -19.45
N THR A 5 -2.73 -2.13 -19.68
CA THR A 5 -1.58 -1.24 -19.91
C THR A 5 -1.64 0.01 -19.04
N VAL A 6 -0.49 0.60 -18.78
CA VAL A 6 -0.38 1.92 -18.10
C VAL A 6 -1.10 2.99 -18.91
N THR A 7 -0.94 2.97 -20.23
CA THR A 7 -1.57 3.96 -21.13
C THR A 7 -3.09 3.95 -21.01
N ASP A 8 -3.73 2.76 -21.00
CA ASP A 8 -5.18 2.65 -20.85
C ASP A 8 -5.65 3.15 -19.48
N TYR A 9 -4.89 2.85 -18.43
CA TYR A 9 -5.19 3.32 -17.09
C TYR A 9 -5.03 4.84 -16.95
N GLU A 10 -3.96 5.42 -17.49
CA GLU A 10 -3.77 6.87 -17.48
C GLU A 10 -4.82 7.59 -18.32
N LYS A 11 -5.25 7.00 -19.44
CA LYS A 11 -6.39 7.52 -20.20
C LYS A 11 -7.66 7.54 -19.35
N PHE A 12 -7.96 6.45 -18.65
CA PHE A 12 -9.08 6.39 -17.72
C PHE A 12 -8.99 7.49 -16.64
N MET A 13 -7.81 7.66 -16.03
CA MET A 13 -7.61 8.71 -15.03
C MET A 13 -7.85 10.11 -15.61
N LYS A 14 -7.39 10.38 -16.82
CA LYS A 14 -7.60 11.67 -17.52
C LYS A 14 -9.09 11.91 -17.84
N ASP A 15 -9.75 10.90 -18.36
CA ASP A 15 -11.17 10.95 -18.70
C ASP A 15 -12.08 11.18 -17.46
N ASN A 16 -11.58 10.80 -16.26
CA ASN A 16 -12.28 10.95 -14.98
C ASN A 16 -11.74 12.10 -14.10
N ASN A 17 -10.87 12.96 -14.62
CA ASN A 17 -10.24 14.06 -13.89
C ASN A 17 -9.46 13.63 -12.64
N LEU A 18 -8.88 12.42 -12.64
CA LEU A 18 -8.06 11.89 -11.57
C LEU A 18 -6.57 12.13 -11.82
N TYR A 19 -6.15 12.20 -13.08
CA TYR A 19 -4.76 12.38 -13.46
C TYR A 19 -4.29 13.82 -13.19
N LYS A 20 -3.13 13.92 -12.55
CA LYS A 20 -2.49 15.21 -12.24
C LYS A 20 -1.12 15.27 -12.92
N GLU A 21 -0.97 16.21 -13.83
CA GLU A 21 0.28 16.38 -14.59
C GLU A 21 1.45 16.72 -13.64
N GLY A 22 2.56 16.05 -13.82
CA GLY A 22 3.77 16.25 -13.00
C GLY A 22 3.66 15.78 -11.54
N ALA A 23 2.54 15.18 -11.11
CA ALA A 23 2.37 14.67 -9.76
C ALA A 23 3.22 13.42 -9.52
N ARG A 24 3.64 13.22 -8.26
CA ARG A 24 4.28 11.99 -7.81
C ARG A 24 3.38 10.79 -8.02
N ARG A 25 4.00 9.64 -8.31
CA ARG A 25 3.32 8.39 -8.67
C ARG A 25 3.53 7.36 -7.58
N ILE A 26 2.43 6.69 -7.19
CA ILE A 26 2.43 5.62 -6.18
C ILE A 26 1.77 4.39 -6.78
N ILE A 27 2.45 3.25 -6.74
CA ILE A 27 1.84 1.94 -7.06
C ILE A 27 1.39 1.28 -5.75
N ILE A 28 0.16 0.76 -5.75
CA ILE A 28 -0.35 -0.12 -4.69
C ILE A 28 -0.46 -1.54 -5.26
N THR A 29 0.18 -2.50 -4.61
CA THR A 29 0.17 -3.91 -5.02
C THR A 29 -0.09 -4.85 -3.86
N GLY A 30 -0.36 -6.12 -4.15
CA GLY A 30 -0.55 -7.16 -3.15
C GLY A 30 -1.78 -6.94 -2.27
N GLN A 31 -2.86 -6.43 -2.80
CA GLN A 31 -4.06 -6.07 -2.06
C GLN A 31 -4.66 -7.26 -1.31
N MET A 32 -4.68 -7.18 0.02
CA MET A 32 -5.31 -8.15 0.93
C MET A 32 -6.47 -7.54 1.72
N ALA A 33 -6.78 -6.27 1.49
CA ALA A 33 -7.87 -5.52 2.10
C ALA A 33 -8.48 -4.56 1.08
N ASP A 34 -9.62 -3.97 1.41
CA ASP A 34 -10.20 -2.89 0.59
C ASP A 34 -9.32 -1.65 0.70
N ALA A 35 -8.67 -1.28 -0.40
CA ALA A 35 -7.78 -0.13 -0.49
C ALA A 35 -8.49 1.15 -0.98
N THR A 36 -9.81 1.15 -1.11
CA THR A 36 -10.57 2.26 -1.72
C THR A 36 -10.32 3.58 -1.00
N ASP A 37 -10.38 3.59 0.33
CA ASP A 37 -10.20 4.82 1.10
C ASP A 37 -8.74 5.27 1.14
N LEU A 38 -7.79 4.33 1.14
CA LEU A 38 -6.36 4.64 0.96
C LEU A 38 -6.10 5.31 -0.39
N ILE A 39 -6.65 4.76 -1.48
CA ILE A 39 -6.50 5.33 -2.83
C ILE A 39 -7.06 6.76 -2.86
N LYS A 40 -8.29 6.96 -2.38
CA LYS A 40 -8.93 8.28 -2.33
C LYS A 40 -8.13 9.29 -1.48
N ALA A 41 -7.59 8.85 -0.34
CA ALA A 41 -6.79 9.71 0.52
C ALA A 41 -5.49 10.16 -0.17
N LEU A 42 -4.81 9.26 -0.87
CA LEU A 42 -3.60 9.59 -1.64
C LEU A 42 -3.90 10.49 -2.84
N GLU A 43 -4.99 10.24 -3.56
CA GLU A 43 -5.44 11.10 -4.66
C GLU A 43 -5.77 12.51 -4.17
N LYS A 44 -6.39 12.63 -2.99
CA LYS A 44 -6.68 13.93 -2.35
C LYS A 44 -5.41 14.69 -1.99
N GLU A 45 -4.34 13.99 -1.59
CA GLU A 45 -3.02 14.59 -1.34
C GLU A 45 -2.27 15.00 -2.61
N GLY A 46 -2.79 14.69 -3.78
CA GLY A 46 -2.23 15.11 -5.06
C GLY A 46 -1.39 14.07 -5.77
N TYR A 47 -1.38 12.81 -5.34
CA TYR A 47 -0.68 11.73 -6.01
C TYR A 47 -1.46 11.17 -7.20
N ASN A 48 -0.73 10.65 -8.19
CA ASN A 48 -1.28 9.71 -9.16
C ASN A 48 -1.10 8.29 -8.62
N VAL A 49 -2.20 7.57 -8.40
CA VAL A 49 -2.22 6.26 -7.73
C VAL A 49 -2.54 5.16 -8.74
N TYR A 50 -1.71 4.12 -8.76
CA TYR A 50 -1.81 2.98 -9.68
C TYR A 50 -2.05 1.69 -8.88
N PRO A 51 -3.31 1.26 -8.71
CA PRO A 51 -3.60 -0.02 -8.05
C PRO A 51 -3.34 -1.17 -9.03
N VAL A 52 -2.38 -2.04 -8.68
CA VAL A 52 -1.97 -3.18 -9.50
C VAL A 52 -2.02 -4.45 -8.64
N GLN A 53 -3.13 -5.18 -8.71
CA GLN A 53 -3.34 -6.36 -7.87
C GLN A 53 -2.46 -7.54 -8.28
N SER A 54 -2.29 -7.76 -9.57
CA SER A 54 -1.51 -8.88 -10.09
C SER A 54 0.00 -8.61 -9.99
N MET A 55 0.74 -9.51 -9.36
CA MET A 55 2.21 -9.42 -9.27
C MET A 55 2.87 -9.46 -10.66
N THR A 56 2.34 -10.21 -11.60
CA THR A 56 2.85 -10.25 -12.99
C THR A 56 2.73 -8.89 -13.67
N ARG A 57 1.61 -8.22 -13.48
CA ARG A 57 1.40 -6.86 -14.02
C ARG A 57 2.21 -5.82 -13.27
N PHE A 58 2.38 -5.99 -11.97
CA PHE A 58 3.24 -5.11 -11.18
C PHE A 58 4.64 -4.99 -11.78
N MET A 59 5.23 -6.10 -12.21
CA MET A 59 6.56 -6.11 -12.83
C MET A 59 6.62 -5.30 -14.14
N SER A 60 5.57 -5.34 -14.96
CA SER A 60 5.50 -4.51 -16.17
C SER A 60 5.17 -3.05 -15.88
N PHE A 61 4.22 -2.80 -14.97
CA PHE A 61 3.79 -1.46 -14.62
C PHE A 61 4.88 -0.63 -13.95
N ILE A 62 5.71 -1.24 -13.09
CA ILE A 62 6.74 -0.49 -12.36
C ILE A 62 7.79 0.12 -13.29
N ASP A 63 8.15 -0.55 -14.38
CA ASP A 63 9.08 -0.03 -15.37
C ASP A 63 8.49 1.14 -16.16
N GLU A 64 7.23 1.09 -16.53
CA GLU A 64 6.57 2.16 -17.28
C GLU A 64 6.20 3.35 -16.38
N VAL A 65 5.65 3.09 -15.20
CA VAL A 65 5.20 4.13 -14.28
C VAL A 65 6.38 4.87 -13.65
N GLN A 66 7.48 4.18 -13.34
CA GLN A 66 8.62 4.74 -12.58
C GLN A 66 8.14 5.48 -11.32
N PRO A 67 7.52 4.77 -10.35
CA PRO A 67 6.88 5.40 -9.21
C PRO A 67 7.90 6.01 -8.23
N ASP A 68 7.47 6.97 -7.44
CA ASP A 68 8.23 7.49 -6.30
C ASP A 68 8.16 6.57 -5.09
N ALA A 69 7.06 5.85 -4.96
CA ALA A 69 6.84 4.88 -3.89
C ALA A 69 5.99 3.69 -4.35
N VAL A 70 6.20 2.57 -3.67
CA VAL A 70 5.37 1.35 -3.76
C VAL A 70 4.77 1.06 -2.40
N ILE A 71 3.48 0.78 -2.36
CA ILE A 71 2.77 0.26 -1.19
C ILE A 71 2.48 -1.21 -1.46
N ASN A 72 3.15 -2.09 -0.73
CA ASN A 72 2.91 -3.53 -0.78
C ASN A 72 2.02 -3.96 0.37
N MET A 73 0.80 -4.40 0.07
CA MET A 73 -0.18 -4.86 1.06
C MET A 73 -0.14 -6.38 1.28
N ALA A 74 0.69 -7.11 0.52
CA ALA A 74 0.87 -8.54 0.71
C ALA A 74 1.76 -8.82 1.93
N HIS A 75 1.51 -9.95 2.58
CA HIS A 75 2.40 -10.45 3.64
C HIS A 75 3.68 -11.04 3.05
N GLY A 76 4.77 -10.98 3.83
CA GLY A 76 6.04 -11.58 3.48
C GLY A 76 6.92 -10.70 2.60
N ARG A 77 7.95 -11.32 2.02
CA ARG A 77 8.97 -10.63 1.22
C ARG A 77 8.54 -10.41 -0.23
N MET A 78 8.96 -9.30 -0.80
CA MET A 78 8.81 -9.05 -2.26
C MET A 78 9.81 -9.86 -3.10
N GLY A 79 10.86 -10.41 -2.49
CA GLY A 79 11.98 -11.08 -3.16
C GLY A 79 13.15 -10.16 -3.46
N ASP A 80 14.37 -10.69 -3.36
CA ASP A 80 15.61 -9.91 -3.41
C ASP A 80 15.74 -9.11 -4.71
N ARG A 81 15.38 -9.71 -5.85
CA ARG A 81 15.43 -9.04 -7.15
C ARG A 81 14.58 -7.77 -7.20
N MET A 82 13.38 -7.81 -6.63
CA MET A 82 12.51 -6.64 -6.59
C MET A 82 13.03 -5.61 -5.60
N VAL A 83 13.50 -6.04 -4.44
CA VAL A 83 14.11 -5.16 -3.43
C VAL A 83 15.30 -4.41 -4.00
N ASP A 84 16.20 -5.10 -4.71
CA ASP A 84 17.34 -4.48 -5.36
C ASP A 84 16.92 -3.49 -6.46
N TYR A 85 15.89 -3.82 -7.22
CA TYR A 85 15.32 -2.91 -8.21
C TYR A 85 14.81 -1.61 -7.55
N LEU A 86 14.00 -1.70 -6.48
CA LEU A 86 13.49 -0.54 -5.75
C LEU A 86 14.62 0.33 -5.19
N LYS A 87 15.64 -0.29 -4.60
CA LYS A 87 16.81 0.41 -4.06
C LYS A 87 17.59 1.13 -5.17
N THR A 88 17.87 0.43 -6.29
CA THR A 88 18.62 0.99 -7.43
C THR A 88 17.90 2.19 -8.04
N LYS A 89 16.57 2.15 -8.12
CA LYS A 89 15.74 3.24 -8.66
C LYS A 89 15.37 4.28 -7.61
N ASN A 90 15.82 4.11 -6.37
CA ASN A 90 15.46 4.99 -5.25
C ASN A 90 13.93 5.12 -5.06
N ILE A 91 13.22 4.01 -5.17
CA ILE A 91 11.78 3.91 -4.95
C ILE A 91 11.54 3.53 -3.50
N LEU A 92 10.72 4.31 -2.77
CA LEU A 92 10.40 4.01 -1.39
C LEU A 92 9.41 2.84 -1.30
N LEU A 93 9.58 1.98 -0.30
CA LEU A 93 8.69 0.85 -0.02
C LEU A 93 7.94 1.07 1.29
N PHE A 94 6.63 0.92 1.25
CA PHE A 94 5.75 0.90 2.42
C PHE A 94 5.00 -0.43 2.46
N ALA A 95 4.86 -1.00 3.65
CA ALA A 95 4.20 -2.29 3.86
C ALA A 95 3.18 -2.20 5.02
N PRO A 96 2.00 -1.62 4.79
CA PRO A 96 0.95 -1.59 5.79
C PRO A 96 0.39 -2.99 6.04
N LEU A 97 0.01 -3.26 7.28
CA LEU A 97 -0.46 -4.57 7.71
C LEU A 97 -1.98 -4.66 7.69
N THR A 98 -2.49 -5.84 7.35
CA THR A 98 -3.87 -6.26 7.59
C THR A 98 -3.90 -7.19 8.80
N ILE A 99 -4.58 -6.77 9.86
CA ILE A 99 -4.76 -7.58 11.08
C ILE A 99 -5.83 -8.65 10.80
N ASN A 100 -5.51 -9.90 11.13
CA ASN A 100 -6.38 -11.06 10.88
C ASN A 100 -7.39 -11.34 12.00
N SER A 101 -7.68 -10.36 12.82
CA SER A 101 -8.72 -10.40 13.87
C SER A 101 -9.67 -9.23 13.73
N LEU A 102 -10.81 -9.31 14.40
CA LEU A 102 -11.71 -8.17 14.49
C LEU A 102 -11.01 -6.99 15.18
N VAL A 103 -11.32 -5.79 14.73
CA VAL A 103 -10.66 -4.57 15.23
C VAL A 103 -10.78 -4.43 16.75
N ASP A 104 -11.96 -4.68 17.30
CA ASP A 104 -12.21 -4.59 18.75
C ASP A 104 -11.43 -5.66 19.53
N GLU A 105 -11.34 -6.89 19.01
CA GLU A 105 -10.56 -7.96 19.63
C GLU A 105 -9.07 -7.60 19.65
N TRP A 106 -8.55 -7.08 18.55
CA TRP A 106 -7.15 -6.70 18.45
C TRP A 106 -6.80 -5.49 19.33
N GLU A 107 -7.65 -4.48 19.38
CA GLU A 107 -7.42 -3.28 20.20
C GLU A 107 -7.46 -3.57 21.71
N ASN A 108 -8.21 -4.59 22.13
CA ASN A 108 -8.33 -5.01 23.52
C ASN A 108 -7.36 -6.15 23.91
N ASP A 109 -6.57 -6.68 22.96
CA ASP A 109 -5.60 -7.73 23.25
C ASP A 109 -4.33 -7.14 23.88
N PRO A 110 -4.04 -7.45 25.17
CA PRO A 110 -2.86 -6.92 25.84
C PRO A 110 -1.54 -7.51 25.31
N LEU A 111 -1.59 -8.63 24.56
CA LEU A 111 -0.43 -9.27 23.97
C LEU A 111 -0.10 -8.72 22.58
N GLY A 112 -1.05 -8.08 21.93
CA GLY A 112 -0.90 -7.54 20.60
C GLY A 112 -0.69 -8.62 19.54
N MET A 113 0.34 -8.47 18.71
CA MET A 113 0.63 -9.44 17.65
C MET A 113 1.34 -10.68 18.15
N SER A 114 0.95 -11.86 17.64
CA SER A 114 1.72 -13.10 17.83
C SER A 114 3.09 -13.01 17.17
N GLY A 115 4.08 -13.75 17.71
CA GLY A 115 5.45 -13.74 17.18
C GLY A 115 5.55 -14.11 15.70
N GLY A 116 4.76 -15.10 15.25
CA GLY A 116 4.74 -15.50 13.84
C GLY A 116 4.17 -14.41 12.93
N PHE A 117 3.07 -13.78 13.32
CA PHE A 117 2.48 -12.69 12.57
C PHE A 117 3.39 -11.45 12.55
N MET A 118 4.03 -11.12 13.67
CA MET A 118 5.02 -10.04 13.75
C MET A 118 6.20 -10.28 12.80
N SER A 119 6.72 -11.51 12.76
CA SER A 119 7.82 -11.87 11.87
C SER A 119 7.49 -11.64 10.40
N GLN A 120 6.34 -12.11 9.95
CA GLN A 120 5.92 -11.97 8.55
C GLN A 120 5.53 -10.54 8.17
N SER A 121 4.97 -9.80 9.09
CA SER A 121 4.28 -8.55 8.80
C SER A 121 5.11 -7.31 9.12
N ILE A 122 6.08 -7.42 10.00
CA ILE A 122 6.97 -6.32 10.40
C ILE A 122 8.41 -6.63 10.04
N VAL A 123 8.98 -7.70 10.63
CA VAL A 123 10.41 -7.99 10.48
C VAL A 123 10.77 -8.25 9.02
N THR A 124 9.99 -9.07 8.33
CA THR A 124 10.26 -9.43 6.93
C THR A 124 10.17 -8.23 5.97
N PRO A 125 9.14 -7.37 6.01
CA PRO A 125 9.13 -6.14 5.24
C PRO A 125 10.24 -5.15 5.59
N GLU A 126 10.65 -5.05 6.86
CA GLU A 126 11.78 -4.21 7.26
C GLU A 126 13.11 -4.69 6.68
N ILE A 127 13.32 -6.01 6.57
CA ILE A 127 14.49 -6.58 5.87
C ILE A 127 14.50 -6.14 4.40
N ASP A 128 13.34 -6.05 3.77
CA ASP A 128 13.19 -5.54 2.40
C ASP A 128 13.36 -4.00 2.30
N GLY A 129 13.50 -3.32 3.42
CA GLY A 129 13.67 -1.88 3.49
C GLY A 129 12.35 -1.09 3.50
N ALA A 130 11.24 -1.73 3.89
CA ALA A 130 9.97 -1.04 4.05
C ALA A 130 10.02 -0.02 5.20
N ILE A 131 9.42 1.14 4.96
CA ILE A 131 9.39 2.24 5.91
C ILE A 131 8.23 2.01 6.90
N ARG A 132 8.60 1.86 8.17
CA ARG A 132 7.67 1.78 9.31
C ARG A 132 6.43 0.92 9.04
N PRO A 133 6.56 -0.40 8.83
CA PRO A 133 5.40 -1.27 8.75
C PRO A 133 4.53 -1.12 10.00
N PHE A 134 3.23 -0.88 9.83
CA PHE A 134 2.31 -0.80 10.95
C PHE A 134 0.90 -1.22 10.54
N ALA A 135 0.07 -1.57 11.53
CA ALA A 135 -1.30 -2.01 11.32
C ALA A 135 -2.14 -0.87 10.75
N LEU A 136 -2.61 -1.02 9.52
CA LEU A 136 -3.47 -0.07 8.84
C LEU A 136 -4.88 -0.62 8.65
N PHE A 137 -5.01 -1.91 8.38
CA PHE A 137 -6.27 -2.60 8.12
C PHE A 137 -6.59 -3.60 9.21
N ALA A 138 -7.87 -3.81 9.49
CA ALA A 138 -8.37 -4.84 10.39
C ALA A 138 -9.66 -5.44 9.84
N GLN A 139 -10.13 -6.52 10.44
CA GLN A 139 -11.39 -7.13 10.10
C GLN A 139 -12.55 -6.47 10.83
N TYR A 140 -13.63 -6.27 10.10
CA TYR A 140 -14.92 -5.80 10.60
C TYR A 140 -15.98 -6.81 10.22
N GLU A 141 -16.92 -7.06 11.12
CA GLU A 141 -18.04 -7.96 10.87
C GLU A 141 -19.28 -7.14 10.48
N ASP A 142 -19.93 -7.55 9.40
CA ASP A 142 -21.19 -6.95 8.98
C ASP A 142 -22.40 -7.55 9.73
N LYS A 143 -23.60 -7.10 9.41
CA LYS A 143 -24.83 -7.54 10.05
C LYS A 143 -25.17 -9.02 9.77
N GLU A 144 -24.63 -9.57 8.70
CA GLU A 144 -24.77 -10.98 8.31
C GLU A 144 -23.69 -11.87 8.94
N GLY A 145 -22.74 -11.31 9.69
CA GLY A 145 -21.61 -12.02 10.30
C GLY A 145 -20.46 -12.29 9.32
N LEU A 146 -20.44 -11.63 8.17
CA LEU A 146 -19.34 -11.73 7.22
C LEU A 146 -18.22 -10.75 7.59
N ARG A 147 -16.98 -11.21 7.47
CA ARG A 147 -15.80 -10.40 7.80
C ARG A 147 -15.22 -9.74 6.55
N HIS A 148 -14.95 -8.47 6.67
CA HIS A 148 -14.36 -7.63 5.64
C HIS A 148 -13.14 -6.90 6.21
N SER A 149 -12.09 -6.75 5.39
CA SER A 149 -10.88 -6.02 5.79
C SER A 149 -10.92 -4.60 5.24
N TYR A 150 -11.04 -3.63 6.14
CA TYR A 150 -11.03 -2.19 5.85
C TYR A 150 -9.94 -1.48 6.62
N ASP A 151 -9.62 -0.26 6.19
CA ASP A 151 -8.70 0.60 6.93
C ASP A 151 -9.27 1.00 8.31
N ILE A 152 -8.34 1.28 9.21
CA ILE A 152 -8.63 1.89 10.50
C ILE A 152 -8.49 3.41 10.30
N PRO A 153 -9.58 4.22 10.35
CA PRO A 153 -9.58 5.59 9.83
C PRO A 153 -8.52 6.51 10.43
N GLU A 154 -8.27 6.41 11.72
CA GLU A 154 -7.25 7.22 12.40
C GLU A 154 -5.83 6.85 11.95
N ARG A 155 -5.60 5.56 11.66
CA ARG A 155 -4.32 5.04 11.18
C ARG A 155 -4.08 5.38 9.72
N LEU A 156 -5.14 5.43 8.92
CA LEU A 156 -5.06 5.88 7.51
C LEU A 156 -4.46 7.28 7.42
N LYS A 157 -4.92 8.23 8.23
CA LYS A 157 -4.38 9.59 8.28
C LYS A 157 -2.90 9.60 8.63
N THR A 158 -2.50 8.83 9.63
CA THR A 158 -1.10 8.70 10.04
C THR A 158 -0.24 8.09 8.93
N PHE A 159 -0.74 7.07 8.24
CA PHE A 159 -0.04 6.42 7.15
C PHE A 159 0.20 7.37 5.97
N VAL A 160 -0.81 8.10 5.54
CA VAL A 160 -0.70 9.10 4.47
C VAL A 160 0.30 10.20 4.86
N SER A 161 0.28 10.67 6.10
CA SER A 161 1.27 11.63 6.60
C SER A 161 2.70 11.08 6.58
N THR A 162 2.87 9.81 6.89
CA THR A 162 4.18 9.13 6.83
C THR A 162 4.70 9.07 5.39
N ILE A 163 3.85 8.76 4.43
CA ILE A 163 4.20 8.77 3.01
C ILE A 163 4.63 10.19 2.57
N ASN A 164 3.82 11.19 2.88
CA ASN A 164 4.10 12.59 2.52
C ASN A 164 5.46 13.04 3.08
N ASN A 165 5.71 12.79 4.35
CA ASN A 165 6.96 13.18 5.01
C ASN A 165 8.16 12.45 4.40
N SER A 166 8.06 11.16 4.16
CA SER A 166 9.14 10.35 3.59
C SER A 166 9.47 10.79 2.16
N LEU A 167 8.48 11.06 1.33
CA LEU A 167 8.68 11.55 -0.04
C LEU A 167 9.24 12.98 -0.06
N ASN A 168 8.85 13.85 0.87
CA ASN A 168 9.40 15.20 0.98
C ASN A 168 10.86 15.20 1.45
N LEU A 169 11.26 14.27 2.29
CA LEU A 169 12.66 14.10 2.70
C LEU A 169 13.54 13.56 1.56
N LYS A 170 12.99 12.72 0.70
CA LYS A 170 13.70 12.14 -0.44
C LYS A 170 14.17 13.21 -1.45
N THR A 171 13.46 14.31 -1.56
CA THR A 171 13.72 15.38 -2.55
C THR A 171 14.66 16.48 -2.04
N LYS A 172 15.16 16.34 -0.82
CA LYS A 172 16.18 17.21 -0.23
C LYS A 172 17.56 16.56 -0.31
#